data_f3e7c976ef3bc8b0ae511ba3e7864d1d
#
_entry.id   f3e7c976ef3bc8b0ae511ba3e7864d1d
#
_cell.length_a   1.000
_cell.length_b   1.000
_cell.length_c   1.000
_cell.angle_alpha   90.00
_cell.angle_beta   90.00
_cell.angle_gamma   90.00
#
_symmetry.space_group_name_H-M   'P 1'
#
loop_
_entity.id
_entity.type
_entity.pdbx_description
1 polymer ?
#
loop_
_entity_poly.entity_id
_entity_poly.type
_entity_poly.pdbx_seq_one_letter_code
_entity_poly.pdbx_strand_id
1 'polypeptide(L)'
;MANTAVKKSEPKMSRALVRQETIAGYLFLLPSLVFFIGFVIYPMVMCVFTSFFDSTMNRADVFVGFQNYINLFHDSVFLGALRNTLIIVIVSVPITCIFSLWVASAIVNMPSWATSIFRVIFYLPVVTGSVAVTVVWKWMFNNYYGIFNYLGKSMGILDQNINWLGDTRYALACIILILLTTSVGQPIVLYVSALGNVDQSLVEAAEVDGATKLQAFWKIKWPQIMPTTLYILVITTINSFQCFALIQLLTSGGPNHSTDTIMYYIYYTAFKLYRYGYGNAMGVILAIMIAVLSAVQFKVTQSD
;
A
#
# COMPACT_ATOMS: atom_id res chain seq x y z
N MET A 1 49.00 2.12 -38.26
CA MET A 1 48.36 0.80 -38.24
C MET A 1 46.90 1.02 -37.89
N ALA A 2 46.01 0.90 -38.86
CA ALA A 2 44.59 1.20 -38.74
C ALA A 2 43.88 -0.03 -38.13
N ASN A 3 43.26 0.17 -36.98
CA ASN A 3 42.50 -0.83 -36.26
C ASN A 3 41.06 -0.86 -36.82
N THR A 4 40.80 -1.72 -37.79
CA THR A 4 39.48 -1.96 -38.38
C THR A 4 38.69 -2.82 -37.40
N ALA A 5 37.86 -2.15 -36.57
CA ALA A 5 36.86 -2.81 -35.73
C ALA A 5 35.82 -3.48 -36.64
N VAL A 6 35.88 -4.80 -36.74
CA VAL A 6 34.88 -5.64 -37.40
C VAL A 6 33.58 -5.56 -36.62
N LYS A 7 32.62 -4.77 -37.14
CA LYS A 7 31.24 -4.69 -36.66
C LYS A 7 30.59 -6.05 -36.91
N LYS A 8 30.52 -6.93 -35.90
CA LYS A 8 29.79 -8.19 -35.95
C LYS A 8 28.32 -7.88 -36.27
N SER A 9 27.90 -8.11 -37.50
CA SER A 9 26.50 -8.08 -37.86
C SER A 9 25.79 -9.23 -37.18
N GLU A 10 24.89 -8.91 -36.24
CA GLU A 10 23.99 -9.92 -35.70
C GLU A 10 23.21 -10.59 -36.84
N PRO A 11 23.09 -11.92 -36.85
CA PRO A 11 22.40 -12.64 -37.90
C PRO A 11 20.90 -12.18 -37.87
N LYS A 12 20.45 -11.57 -38.96
CA LYS A 12 19.01 -11.23 -39.12
C LYS A 12 18.22 -12.52 -39.04
N MET A 13 17.53 -12.75 -37.93
CA MET A 13 16.61 -13.88 -37.74
C MET A 13 15.60 -13.93 -38.90
N SER A 14 15.40 -15.11 -39.46
CA SER A 14 14.44 -15.24 -40.57
C SER A 14 13.04 -14.87 -40.10
N ARG A 15 12.25 -14.22 -40.98
CA ARG A 15 10.85 -13.84 -40.64
C ARG A 15 10.00 -15.01 -40.14
N ALA A 16 10.31 -16.23 -40.58
CA ALA A 16 9.64 -17.45 -40.13
C ALA A 16 9.97 -17.79 -38.67
N LEU A 17 11.22 -17.66 -38.25
CA LEU A 17 11.65 -17.87 -36.86
C LEU A 17 11.02 -16.82 -35.91
N VAL A 18 11.05 -15.53 -36.30
CA VAL A 18 10.40 -14.47 -35.51
C VAL A 18 8.91 -14.75 -35.33
N ARG A 19 8.22 -15.20 -36.40
CA ARG A 19 6.80 -15.55 -36.32
C ARG A 19 6.54 -16.75 -35.41
N GLN A 20 7.38 -17.79 -35.47
CA GLN A 20 7.26 -18.96 -34.58
C GLN A 20 7.49 -18.59 -33.11
N GLU A 21 8.51 -17.79 -32.80
CA GLU A 21 8.77 -17.30 -31.45
C GLU A 21 7.64 -16.42 -30.94
N THR A 22 7.10 -15.54 -31.77
CA THR A 22 5.97 -14.70 -31.42
C THR A 22 4.71 -15.54 -31.12
N ILE A 23 4.39 -16.54 -31.96
CA ILE A 23 3.24 -17.44 -31.74
C ILE A 23 3.45 -18.26 -30.47
N ALA A 24 4.64 -18.82 -30.26
CA ALA A 24 4.97 -19.55 -29.06
C ALA A 24 4.83 -18.66 -27.81
N GLY A 25 5.34 -17.40 -27.84
CA GLY A 25 5.16 -16.44 -26.78
C GLY A 25 3.68 -16.17 -26.43
N TYR A 26 2.83 -15.94 -27.43
CA TYR A 26 1.39 -15.75 -27.19
C TYR A 26 0.71 -17.01 -26.66
N LEU A 27 1.10 -18.20 -27.13
CA LEU A 27 0.56 -19.47 -26.61
C LEU A 27 0.94 -19.68 -25.13
N PHE A 28 2.15 -19.35 -24.72
CA PHE A 28 2.57 -19.40 -23.31
C PHE A 28 1.86 -18.38 -22.44
N LEU A 29 1.53 -17.19 -22.98
CA LEU A 29 0.80 -16.16 -22.27
C LEU A 29 -0.71 -16.42 -22.21
N LEU A 30 -1.26 -17.21 -23.13
CA LEU A 30 -2.69 -17.42 -23.29
C LEU A 30 -3.38 -17.90 -22.00
N PRO A 31 -2.91 -18.91 -21.26
CA PRO A 31 -3.56 -19.32 -20.01
C PRO A 31 -3.65 -18.16 -19.00
N SER A 32 -2.57 -17.44 -18.81
CA SER A 32 -2.53 -16.30 -17.87
C SER A 32 -3.44 -15.15 -18.34
N LEU A 33 -3.50 -14.86 -19.64
CA LEU A 33 -4.41 -13.86 -20.21
C LEU A 33 -5.88 -14.24 -20.04
N VAL A 34 -6.23 -15.50 -20.24
CA VAL A 34 -7.62 -15.97 -20.04
C VAL A 34 -8.06 -15.76 -18.61
N PHE A 35 -7.23 -16.15 -17.63
CA PHE A 35 -7.52 -15.92 -16.21
C PHE A 35 -7.56 -14.41 -15.87
N PHE A 36 -6.63 -13.62 -16.38
CA PHE A 36 -6.61 -12.18 -16.15
C PHE A 36 -7.85 -11.48 -16.72
N ILE A 37 -8.24 -11.81 -17.95
CA ILE A 37 -9.43 -11.23 -18.57
C ILE A 37 -10.69 -11.69 -17.84
N GLY A 38 -10.83 -12.99 -17.53
CA GLY A 38 -12.03 -13.53 -16.90
C GLY A 38 -12.23 -13.12 -15.44
N PHE A 39 -11.16 -13.03 -14.65
CA PHE A 39 -11.26 -12.78 -13.21
C PHE A 39 -10.86 -11.37 -12.76
N VAL A 40 -10.22 -10.58 -13.62
CA VAL A 40 -9.83 -9.21 -13.30
C VAL A 40 -10.56 -8.21 -14.20
N ILE A 41 -10.35 -8.30 -15.52
CA ILE A 41 -10.93 -7.31 -16.45
C ILE A 41 -12.44 -7.38 -16.49
N TYR A 42 -13.02 -8.59 -16.64
CA TYR A 42 -14.47 -8.75 -16.72
C TYR A 42 -15.20 -8.24 -15.45
N PRO A 43 -14.83 -8.65 -14.22
CA PRO A 43 -15.45 -8.09 -13.01
C PRO A 43 -15.25 -6.58 -12.86
N MET A 44 -14.10 -6.05 -13.27
CA MET A 44 -13.83 -4.60 -13.24
C MET A 44 -14.78 -3.84 -14.17
N VAL A 45 -14.97 -4.33 -15.41
CA VAL A 45 -15.92 -3.74 -16.36
C VAL A 45 -17.35 -3.85 -15.83
N MET A 46 -17.72 -5.01 -15.27
CA MET A 46 -19.05 -5.20 -14.67
C MET A 46 -19.27 -4.30 -13.45
N CYS A 47 -18.25 -4.05 -12.63
CA CYS A 47 -18.32 -3.10 -11.52
C CYS A 47 -18.64 -1.68 -12.03
N VAL A 48 -17.93 -1.22 -13.08
CA VAL A 48 -18.23 0.07 -13.71
C VAL A 48 -19.63 0.09 -14.30
N PHE A 49 -20.04 -0.96 -15.03
CA PHE A 49 -21.35 -1.04 -15.63
C PHE A 49 -22.48 -1.00 -14.58
N THR A 50 -22.40 -1.86 -13.55
CA THR A 50 -23.43 -1.96 -12.51
C THR A 50 -23.47 -0.74 -11.59
N SER A 51 -22.43 0.10 -11.56
CA SER A 51 -22.43 1.36 -10.80
C SER A 51 -23.48 2.38 -11.29
N PHE A 52 -23.95 2.25 -12.54
CA PHE A 52 -25.00 3.08 -13.12
C PHE A 52 -26.41 2.54 -12.88
N PHE A 53 -26.54 1.44 -12.14
CA PHE A 53 -27.82 0.82 -11.84
C PHE A 53 -28.12 0.89 -10.32
N ASP A 54 -29.39 0.99 -9.97
CA ASP A 54 -29.86 0.65 -8.64
C ASP A 54 -30.03 -0.88 -8.59
N SER A 55 -28.96 -1.54 -8.18
CA SER A 55 -28.86 -3.00 -8.11
C SER A 55 -28.90 -3.40 -6.63
N THR A 56 -29.94 -4.16 -6.27
CA THR A 56 -30.18 -4.67 -4.91
C THR A 56 -30.58 -6.14 -4.96
N MET A 57 -30.39 -6.87 -3.87
CA MET A 57 -30.70 -8.30 -3.82
C MET A 57 -32.17 -8.65 -4.14
N ASN A 58 -33.11 -7.75 -3.84
CA ASN A 58 -34.55 -8.06 -3.84
C ASN A 58 -35.34 -7.41 -4.99
N ARG A 59 -34.68 -6.71 -5.90
CA ARG A 59 -35.32 -6.00 -7.03
C ARG A 59 -34.53 -6.21 -8.30
N ALA A 60 -35.23 -6.14 -9.43
CA ALA A 60 -34.57 -6.06 -10.73
C ALA A 60 -33.70 -4.80 -10.83
N ASP A 61 -32.58 -4.90 -11.49
CA ASP A 61 -31.67 -3.78 -11.72
C ASP A 61 -32.37 -2.68 -12.51
N VAL A 62 -32.38 -1.47 -11.97
CA VAL A 62 -32.96 -0.29 -12.62
C VAL A 62 -31.83 0.66 -13.02
N PHE A 63 -31.79 1.05 -14.28
CA PHE A 63 -30.80 2.02 -14.74
C PHE A 63 -31.11 3.41 -14.16
N VAL A 64 -30.16 3.96 -13.39
CA VAL A 64 -30.30 5.26 -12.71
C VAL A 64 -29.24 6.28 -13.16
N GLY A 65 -28.41 5.91 -14.14
CA GLY A 65 -27.35 6.78 -14.66
C GLY A 65 -26.38 7.20 -13.54
N PHE A 66 -26.12 8.49 -13.42
CA PHE A 66 -25.17 9.04 -12.41
C PHE A 66 -25.77 9.26 -11.02
N GLN A 67 -27.01 8.82 -10.75
CA GLN A 67 -27.67 9.11 -9.47
C GLN A 67 -26.90 8.53 -8.26
N ASN A 68 -26.31 7.33 -8.40
CA ASN A 68 -25.47 6.75 -7.34
C ASN A 68 -24.30 7.67 -6.98
N TYR A 69 -23.63 8.25 -7.98
CA TYR A 69 -22.51 9.18 -7.76
C TYR A 69 -22.97 10.50 -7.13
N ILE A 70 -24.10 11.03 -7.56
CA ILE A 70 -24.68 12.25 -6.96
C ILE A 70 -25.00 11.99 -5.48
N ASN A 71 -25.64 10.87 -5.18
CA ASN A 71 -25.99 10.49 -3.81
C ASN A 71 -24.74 10.31 -2.92
N LEU A 72 -23.62 9.77 -3.45
CA LEU A 72 -22.37 9.61 -2.71
C LEU A 72 -21.82 10.94 -2.19
N PHE A 73 -21.87 12.00 -2.99
CA PHE A 73 -21.38 13.32 -2.56
C PHE A 73 -22.29 14.00 -1.52
N HIS A 74 -23.49 13.48 -1.28
CA HIS A 74 -24.41 13.93 -0.22
C HIS A 74 -24.47 12.97 0.98
N ASP A 75 -23.78 11.82 0.90
CA ASP A 75 -23.71 10.83 1.95
C ASP A 75 -22.64 11.20 2.98
N SER A 76 -23.07 11.60 4.16
CA SER A 76 -22.18 12.02 5.26
C SER A 76 -21.25 10.87 5.73
N VAL A 77 -21.73 9.61 5.67
CA VAL A 77 -20.92 8.43 6.06
C VAL A 77 -19.83 8.20 5.02
N PHE A 78 -20.16 8.28 3.73
CA PHE A 78 -19.17 8.17 2.66
C PHE A 78 -18.10 9.27 2.74
N LEU A 79 -18.52 10.52 2.96
CA LEU A 79 -17.56 11.64 3.10
C LEU A 79 -16.69 11.47 4.35
N GLY A 80 -17.25 10.95 5.45
CA GLY A 80 -16.49 10.57 6.65
C GLY A 80 -15.47 9.47 6.36
N ALA A 81 -15.89 8.39 5.67
CA ALA A 81 -15.02 7.29 5.26
C ALA A 81 -13.91 7.75 4.30
N LEU A 82 -14.22 8.66 3.38
CA LEU A 82 -13.25 9.29 2.49
C LEU A 82 -12.20 10.07 3.28
N ARG A 83 -12.63 10.92 4.22
CA ARG A 83 -11.74 11.68 5.10
C ARG A 83 -10.82 10.75 5.90
N ASN A 84 -11.37 9.72 6.52
CA ASN A 84 -10.59 8.76 7.31
C ASN A 84 -9.56 8.03 6.45
N THR A 85 -9.95 7.59 5.24
CA THR A 85 -9.04 6.96 4.29
C THR A 85 -7.89 7.89 3.90
N LEU A 86 -8.19 9.15 3.60
CA LEU A 86 -7.17 10.16 3.29
C LEU A 86 -6.23 10.42 4.47
N ILE A 87 -6.76 10.50 5.70
CA ILE A 87 -5.92 10.65 6.90
C ILE A 87 -4.98 9.45 7.05
N ILE A 88 -5.50 8.22 6.89
CA ILE A 88 -4.67 7.01 6.92
C ILE A 88 -3.54 7.10 5.87
N VAL A 89 -3.86 7.43 4.63
CA VAL A 89 -2.87 7.52 3.55
C VAL A 89 -1.83 8.60 3.82
N ILE A 90 -2.26 9.83 4.13
CA ILE A 90 -1.38 10.99 4.34
C ILE A 90 -0.44 10.77 5.55
N VAL A 91 -0.90 10.06 6.57
CA VAL A 91 -0.08 9.80 7.77
C VAL A 91 0.77 8.54 7.59
N SER A 92 0.18 7.42 7.14
CA SER A 92 0.89 6.15 7.13
C SER A 92 1.96 6.07 6.03
N VAL A 93 1.71 6.61 4.83
CA VAL A 93 2.64 6.47 3.70
C VAL A 93 3.98 7.17 3.98
N PRO A 94 4.02 8.47 4.33
CA PRO A 94 5.30 9.14 4.63
C PRO A 94 6.02 8.50 5.83
N ILE A 95 5.30 8.18 6.89
CA ILE A 95 5.91 7.57 8.10
C ILE A 95 6.52 6.21 7.75
N THR A 96 5.80 5.36 7.01
CA THR A 96 6.31 4.05 6.58
C THR A 96 7.56 4.21 5.72
N CYS A 97 7.57 5.13 4.74
CA CYS A 97 8.72 5.34 3.87
C CYS A 97 9.93 5.87 4.64
N ILE A 98 9.75 6.92 5.46
CA ILE A 98 10.84 7.56 6.22
C ILE A 98 11.40 6.57 7.25
N PHE A 99 10.54 5.92 8.02
CA PHE A 99 10.96 4.97 9.04
C PHE A 99 11.69 3.77 8.42
N SER A 100 11.16 3.21 7.33
CA SER A 100 11.78 2.07 6.65
C SER A 100 13.13 2.41 6.05
N LEU A 101 13.27 3.60 5.45
CA LEU A 101 14.55 4.07 4.92
C LEU A 101 15.57 4.31 6.05
N TRP A 102 15.13 4.90 7.17
CA TRP A 102 15.97 5.12 8.34
C TRP A 102 16.49 3.79 8.90
N VAL A 103 15.60 2.81 9.13
CA VAL A 103 15.98 1.46 9.60
C VAL A 103 16.93 0.79 8.61
N ALA A 104 16.59 0.80 7.30
CA ALA A 104 17.42 0.18 6.27
C ALA A 104 18.82 0.79 6.22
N SER A 105 18.93 2.12 6.32
CA SER A 105 20.21 2.82 6.35
C SER A 105 21.06 2.46 7.58
N ALA A 106 20.41 2.19 8.71
CA ALA A 106 21.09 1.78 9.95
C ALA A 106 21.64 0.35 9.87
N ILE A 107 20.90 -0.57 9.22
CA ILE A 107 21.26 -2.01 9.23
C ILE A 107 22.03 -2.47 8.00
N VAL A 108 22.07 -1.72 6.89
CA VAL A 108 22.70 -2.14 5.63
C VAL A 108 24.18 -2.43 5.76
N ASN A 109 24.88 -1.69 6.62
CA ASN A 109 26.33 -1.84 6.85
C ASN A 109 26.65 -2.80 8.01
N MET A 110 25.67 -3.47 8.61
CA MET A 110 25.88 -4.46 9.65
C MET A 110 26.36 -5.80 9.07
N PRO A 111 26.98 -6.66 9.88
CA PRO A 111 27.30 -8.03 9.44
C PRO A 111 26.07 -8.75 8.94
N SER A 112 26.22 -9.62 7.94
CA SER A 112 25.11 -10.28 7.23
C SER A 112 24.14 -11.03 8.15
N TRP A 113 24.64 -11.65 9.22
CA TRP A 113 23.80 -12.33 10.21
C TRP A 113 22.89 -11.35 10.98
N ALA A 114 23.42 -10.17 11.38
CA ALA A 114 22.65 -9.15 12.09
C ALA A 114 21.59 -8.54 11.17
N THR A 115 21.99 -8.16 9.94
CA THR A 115 21.03 -7.66 8.93
C THR A 115 19.91 -8.67 8.67
N SER A 116 20.22 -9.96 8.63
CA SER A 116 19.22 -11.03 8.44
C SER A 116 18.26 -11.12 9.63
N ILE A 117 18.77 -11.04 10.87
CA ILE A 117 17.90 -11.03 12.07
C ILE A 117 16.95 -9.83 12.06
N PHE A 118 17.46 -8.61 11.80
CA PHE A 118 16.60 -7.42 11.73
C PHE A 118 15.55 -7.54 10.62
N ARG A 119 15.91 -8.04 9.43
CA ARG A 119 14.93 -8.31 8.36
C ARG A 119 13.83 -9.25 8.83
N VAL A 120 14.17 -10.34 9.52
CA VAL A 120 13.18 -11.29 10.05
C VAL A 120 12.27 -10.61 11.08
N ILE A 121 12.83 -9.88 12.05
CA ILE A 121 12.06 -9.19 13.10
C ILE A 121 11.04 -8.23 12.49
N PHE A 122 11.45 -7.38 11.55
CA PHE A 122 10.55 -6.40 10.92
C PHE A 122 9.58 -7.04 9.91
N TYR A 123 9.96 -8.15 9.30
CA TYR A 123 9.10 -8.83 8.32
C TYR A 123 8.10 -9.79 8.97
N LEU A 124 8.33 -10.21 10.19
CA LEU A 124 7.45 -11.14 10.92
C LEU A 124 5.98 -10.66 10.99
N PRO A 125 5.67 -9.39 11.29
CA PRO A 125 4.28 -8.92 11.26
C PRO A 125 3.63 -8.99 9.88
N VAL A 126 4.39 -8.87 8.79
CA VAL A 126 3.88 -8.93 7.41
C VAL A 126 3.36 -10.34 7.06
N VAL A 127 4.09 -11.38 7.50
CA VAL A 127 3.68 -12.79 7.27
C VAL A 127 2.66 -13.29 8.28
N THR A 128 2.48 -12.56 9.38
CA THR A 128 1.47 -12.90 10.38
C THR A 128 0.10 -12.49 9.85
N GLY A 129 -0.84 -13.42 9.83
CA GLY A 129 -2.20 -13.16 9.36
C GLY A 129 -2.88 -12.02 10.12
N SER A 130 -3.64 -11.18 9.43
CA SER A 130 -4.31 -10.00 10.00
C SER A 130 -5.20 -10.32 11.20
N VAL A 131 -5.78 -11.52 11.26
CA VAL A 131 -6.60 -11.97 12.40
C VAL A 131 -5.74 -12.08 13.66
N ALA A 132 -4.59 -12.76 13.58
CA ALA A 132 -3.71 -12.94 14.74
C ALA A 132 -3.17 -11.59 15.23
N VAL A 133 -2.74 -10.72 14.31
CA VAL A 133 -2.31 -9.34 14.63
C VAL A 133 -3.41 -8.59 15.36
N THR A 134 -4.64 -8.61 14.84
CA THR A 134 -5.75 -7.88 15.45
C THR A 134 -6.13 -8.39 16.83
N VAL A 135 -6.06 -9.71 17.08
CA VAL A 135 -6.31 -10.27 18.41
C VAL A 135 -5.29 -9.76 19.42
N VAL A 136 -3.99 -9.77 19.08
CA VAL A 136 -2.93 -9.27 19.96
C VAL A 136 -3.14 -7.77 20.26
N TRP A 137 -3.36 -6.95 19.23
CA TRP A 137 -3.58 -5.53 19.41
C TRP A 137 -4.87 -5.21 20.18
N LYS A 138 -5.96 -5.97 19.95
CA LYS A 138 -7.21 -5.84 20.73
C LYS A 138 -6.99 -6.08 22.21
N TRP A 139 -6.15 -7.07 22.53
CA TRP A 139 -5.75 -7.34 23.89
C TRP A 139 -4.89 -6.20 24.48
N MET A 140 -3.91 -5.71 23.72
CA MET A 140 -3.05 -4.58 24.15
C MET A 140 -3.82 -3.29 24.38
N PHE A 141 -4.86 -3.01 23.56
CA PHE A 141 -5.73 -1.83 23.71
C PHE A 141 -6.95 -2.06 24.62
N ASN A 142 -7.02 -3.18 25.30
CA ASN A 142 -8.15 -3.46 26.18
C ASN A 142 -8.27 -2.40 27.30
N ASN A 143 -9.51 -1.95 27.56
CA ASN A 143 -9.80 -0.90 28.53
C ASN A 143 -9.41 -1.29 29.96
N TYR A 144 -9.60 -2.55 30.36
CA TYR A 144 -9.45 -3.00 31.73
C TYR A 144 -8.05 -3.54 32.05
N TYR A 145 -7.49 -4.37 31.17
CA TYR A 145 -6.25 -5.11 31.37
C TYR A 145 -5.19 -4.89 30.28
N GLY A 146 -5.46 -3.95 29.37
CA GLY A 146 -4.55 -3.66 28.25
C GLY A 146 -3.25 -3.01 28.71
N ILE A 147 -2.15 -3.43 28.09
CA ILE A 147 -0.80 -2.96 28.43
C ILE A 147 -0.62 -1.45 28.29
N PHE A 148 -1.31 -0.80 27.33
CA PHE A 148 -1.18 0.65 27.14
C PHE A 148 -1.78 1.44 28.31
N ASN A 149 -2.92 1.00 28.84
CA ASN A 149 -3.49 1.61 30.04
C ASN A 149 -2.65 1.34 31.28
N TYR A 150 -2.11 0.12 31.41
CA TYR A 150 -1.22 -0.21 32.51
C TYR A 150 0.05 0.64 32.51
N LEU A 151 0.75 0.73 31.37
CA LEU A 151 1.97 1.54 31.24
C LEU A 151 1.67 3.04 31.41
N GLY A 152 0.60 3.54 30.79
CA GLY A 152 0.22 4.94 30.91
C GLY A 152 -0.06 5.38 32.34
N LYS A 153 -0.71 4.52 33.16
CA LYS A 153 -0.94 4.77 34.58
C LYS A 153 0.33 4.64 35.40
N SER A 154 1.15 3.61 35.17
CA SER A 154 2.38 3.39 35.91
C SER A 154 3.41 4.52 35.70
N MET A 155 3.38 5.17 34.52
CA MET A 155 4.21 6.34 34.21
C MET A 155 3.59 7.67 34.67
N GLY A 156 2.37 7.67 35.23
CA GLY A 156 1.66 8.89 35.63
C GLY A 156 1.15 9.75 34.46
N ILE A 157 1.10 9.19 33.27
CA ILE A 157 0.63 9.88 32.05
C ILE A 157 -0.91 9.85 31.96
N LEU A 158 -1.53 8.80 32.50
CA LEU A 158 -2.97 8.60 32.48
C LEU A 158 -3.54 8.52 33.89
N ASP A 159 -4.54 9.34 34.18
CA ASP A 159 -5.29 9.27 35.43
C ASP A 159 -6.35 8.16 35.42
N GLN A 160 -6.92 7.88 34.25
CA GLN A 160 -7.99 6.90 34.07
C GLN A 160 -7.70 6.01 32.86
N ASN A 161 -8.38 4.85 32.82
CA ASN A 161 -8.33 3.98 31.65
C ASN A 161 -8.99 4.64 30.44
N ILE A 162 -8.29 4.60 29.31
CA ILE A 162 -8.81 5.06 28.01
C ILE A 162 -9.39 3.84 27.28
N ASN A 163 -10.60 4.01 26.73
CA ASN A 163 -11.17 3.05 25.80
C ASN A 163 -10.65 3.33 24.38
N TRP A 164 -9.43 2.88 24.09
CA TRP A 164 -8.67 3.22 22.89
C TRP A 164 -9.43 2.98 21.57
N LEU A 165 -10.11 1.84 21.46
CA LEU A 165 -10.85 1.47 20.24
C LEU A 165 -12.32 1.86 20.29
N GLY A 166 -12.85 2.23 21.45
CA GLY A 166 -14.23 2.62 21.65
C GLY A 166 -14.45 4.14 21.79
N ASP A 167 -13.40 4.96 21.72
CA ASP A 167 -13.50 6.42 21.72
C ASP A 167 -13.18 6.97 20.33
N THR A 168 -14.06 7.80 19.77
CA THR A 168 -13.92 8.42 18.43
C THR A 168 -12.64 9.23 18.26
N ARG A 169 -12.05 9.72 19.36
CA ARG A 169 -10.82 10.53 19.33
C ARG A 169 -9.56 9.69 19.08
N TYR A 170 -9.55 8.45 19.57
CA TYR A 170 -8.33 7.62 19.57
C TYR A 170 -8.39 6.45 18.59
N ALA A 171 -9.58 5.96 18.26
CA ALA A 171 -9.76 4.72 17.50
C ALA A 171 -9.03 4.74 16.15
N LEU A 172 -9.13 5.82 15.37
CA LEU A 172 -8.44 5.94 14.07
C LEU A 172 -6.92 5.98 14.23
N ALA A 173 -6.40 6.68 15.25
CA ALA A 173 -4.96 6.74 15.54
C ALA A 173 -4.41 5.37 15.95
N CYS A 174 -5.15 4.59 16.73
CA CYS A 174 -4.79 3.21 17.07
C CYS A 174 -4.71 2.31 15.82
N ILE A 175 -5.66 2.45 14.90
CA ILE A 175 -5.64 1.71 13.63
C ILE A 175 -4.42 2.09 12.78
N ILE A 176 -4.10 3.38 12.69
CA ILE A 176 -2.90 3.86 11.97
C ILE A 176 -1.62 3.28 12.60
N LEU A 177 -1.53 3.26 13.93
CA LEU A 177 -0.39 2.67 14.63
C LEU A 177 -0.22 1.18 14.28
N ILE A 178 -1.30 0.40 14.30
CA ILE A 178 -1.26 -1.02 13.93
C ILE A 178 -0.84 -1.17 12.47
N LEU A 179 -1.44 -0.39 11.58
CA LEU A 179 -1.11 -0.40 10.15
C LEU A 179 0.38 -0.13 9.93
N LEU A 180 0.96 0.85 10.61
CA LEU A 180 2.39 1.15 10.53
C LEU A 180 3.24 -0.05 10.93
N THR A 181 2.94 -0.71 12.05
CA THR A 181 3.72 -1.86 12.53
C THR A 181 3.66 -3.06 11.58
N THR A 182 2.58 -3.22 10.83
CA THR A 182 2.42 -4.31 9.86
C THR A 182 2.92 -3.96 8.46
N SER A 183 3.07 -2.68 8.14
CA SER A 183 3.41 -2.21 6.78
C SER A 183 4.89 -1.94 6.55
N VAL A 184 5.70 -1.73 7.60
CA VAL A 184 7.11 -1.30 7.46
C VAL A 184 8.06 -2.41 7.00
N GLY A 185 7.71 -3.69 7.22
CA GLY A 185 8.63 -4.81 6.99
C GLY A 185 9.06 -4.97 5.54
N GLN A 186 8.11 -4.96 4.60
CA GLN A 186 8.41 -5.08 3.17
C GLN A 186 9.24 -3.89 2.66
N PRO A 187 8.90 -2.61 2.92
CA PRO A 187 9.73 -1.47 2.58
C PRO A 187 11.16 -1.54 3.13
N ILE A 188 11.34 -1.98 4.39
CA ILE A 188 12.69 -2.13 4.98
C ILE A 188 13.53 -3.11 4.14
N VAL A 189 12.98 -4.27 3.81
CA VAL A 189 13.70 -5.28 3.01
C VAL A 189 14.08 -4.73 1.63
N LEU A 190 13.16 -4.01 0.98
CA LEU A 190 13.41 -3.39 -0.32
C LEU A 190 14.49 -2.31 -0.25
N TYR A 191 14.44 -1.43 0.75
CA TYR A 191 15.45 -0.40 0.92
C TYR A 191 16.82 -0.99 1.29
N VAL A 192 16.89 -2.03 2.13
CA VAL A 192 18.17 -2.70 2.45
C VAL A 192 18.77 -3.31 1.17
N SER A 193 17.96 -3.92 0.31
CA SER A 193 18.41 -4.45 -0.96
C SER A 193 18.87 -3.34 -1.92
N ALA A 194 18.11 -2.26 -2.04
CA ALA A 194 18.47 -1.13 -2.90
C ALA A 194 19.75 -0.43 -2.43
N LEU A 195 19.88 -0.16 -1.12
CA LEU A 195 21.08 0.45 -0.55
C LEU A 195 22.31 -0.46 -0.67
N GLY A 196 22.13 -1.79 -0.58
CA GLY A 196 23.19 -2.76 -0.77
C GLY A 196 23.69 -2.89 -2.21
N ASN A 197 22.89 -2.46 -3.19
CA ASN A 197 23.25 -2.45 -4.61
C ASN A 197 23.85 -1.10 -5.08
N VAL A 198 23.95 -0.11 -4.20
CA VAL A 198 24.60 1.16 -4.52
C VAL A 198 26.09 0.91 -4.76
N ASP A 199 26.62 1.48 -5.84
CA ASP A 199 28.05 1.36 -6.17
C ASP A 199 28.90 2.00 -5.07
N GLN A 200 29.58 1.13 -4.31
CA GLN A 200 30.40 1.54 -3.17
C GLN A 200 31.60 2.38 -3.63
N SER A 201 32.11 2.17 -4.83
CA SER A 201 33.24 2.94 -5.37
C SER A 201 32.92 4.43 -5.52
N LEU A 202 31.66 4.78 -5.88
CA LEU A 202 31.21 6.16 -5.94
C LEU A 202 31.12 6.82 -4.57
N VAL A 203 30.73 6.04 -3.55
CA VAL A 203 30.65 6.53 -2.17
C VAL A 203 32.06 6.78 -1.61
N GLU A 204 32.99 5.85 -1.86
CA GLU A 204 34.40 5.96 -1.44
C GLU A 204 35.12 7.11 -2.13
N ALA A 205 34.88 7.30 -3.44
CA ALA A 205 35.43 8.44 -4.19
C ALA A 205 34.96 9.79 -3.59
N ALA A 206 33.65 9.90 -3.27
CA ALA A 206 33.13 11.10 -2.65
C ALA A 206 33.70 11.35 -1.22
N GLU A 207 33.96 10.30 -0.46
CA GLU A 207 34.61 10.43 0.85
C GLU A 207 36.05 10.92 0.72
N VAL A 208 36.80 10.47 -0.29
CA VAL A 208 38.13 10.97 -0.63
C VAL A 208 38.09 12.45 -1.04
N ASP A 209 37.05 12.88 -1.75
CA ASP A 209 36.78 14.27 -2.13
C ASP A 209 36.30 15.14 -0.95
N GLY A 210 36.21 14.57 0.26
CA GLY A 210 35.82 15.28 1.48
C GLY A 210 34.31 15.41 1.72
N ALA A 211 33.48 14.65 1.01
CA ALA A 211 32.04 14.65 1.27
C ALA A 211 31.72 14.02 2.63
N THR A 212 30.83 14.67 3.38
CA THR A 212 30.29 14.10 4.60
C THR A 212 29.36 12.92 4.28
N LYS A 213 29.13 12.02 5.26
CA LYS A 213 28.20 10.88 5.10
C LYS A 213 26.80 11.32 4.66
N LEU A 214 26.32 12.48 5.14
CA LEU A 214 25.03 13.02 4.76
C LEU A 214 25.03 13.53 3.31
N GLN A 215 26.12 14.16 2.85
CA GLN A 215 26.27 14.57 1.46
C GLN A 215 26.36 13.38 0.53
N ALA A 216 27.13 12.35 0.89
CA ALA A 216 27.20 11.10 0.13
C ALA A 216 25.84 10.40 0.06
N PHE A 217 25.06 10.41 1.14
CA PHE A 217 23.71 9.87 1.14
C PHE A 217 22.81 10.60 0.14
N TRP A 218 22.66 11.93 0.26
CA TRP A 218 21.72 12.70 -0.54
C TRP A 218 22.13 12.86 -2.01
N LYS A 219 23.44 12.95 -2.30
CA LYS A 219 23.95 13.19 -3.66
C LYS A 219 24.26 11.90 -4.43
N ILE A 220 24.52 10.79 -3.75
CA ILE A 220 24.94 9.54 -4.41
C ILE A 220 23.93 8.42 -4.15
N LYS A 221 23.66 8.08 -2.87
CA LYS A 221 22.80 6.94 -2.54
C LYS A 221 21.33 7.22 -2.87
N TRP A 222 20.82 8.39 -2.51
CA TRP A 222 19.42 8.76 -2.70
C TRP A 222 18.95 8.69 -4.17
N PRO A 223 19.64 9.31 -5.14
CA PRO A 223 19.26 9.19 -6.55
C PRO A 223 19.23 7.75 -7.07
N GLN A 224 20.17 6.90 -6.61
CA GLN A 224 20.24 5.50 -7.04
C GLN A 224 19.09 4.65 -6.48
N ILE A 225 18.59 4.95 -5.28
CA ILE A 225 17.47 4.24 -4.66
C ILE A 225 16.09 4.86 -4.99
N MET A 226 16.05 5.99 -5.71
CA MET A 226 14.82 6.71 -6.06
C MET A 226 13.78 5.81 -6.76
N PRO A 227 14.13 4.96 -7.74
CA PRO A 227 13.17 4.05 -8.36
C PRO A 227 12.54 3.08 -7.35
N THR A 228 13.31 2.58 -6.40
CA THR A 228 12.80 1.72 -5.32
C THR A 228 11.90 2.51 -4.36
N THR A 229 12.27 3.76 -4.07
CA THR A 229 11.44 4.65 -3.24
C THR A 229 10.09 4.92 -3.90
N LEU A 230 10.06 5.20 -5.20
CA LEU A 230 8.82 5.36 -5.95
C LEU A 230 7.94 4.12 -5.88
N TYR A 231 8.54 2.93 -6.10
CA TYR A 231 7.82 1.66 -5.97
C TYR A 231 7.20 1.50 -4.58
N ILE A 232 7.98 1.77 -3.52
CA ILE A 232 7.51 1.70 -2.13
C ILE A 232 6.37 2.71 -1.88
N LEU A 233 6.51 3.93 -2.33
CA LEU A 233 5.47 4.97 -2.22
C LEU A 233 4.16 4.52 -2.85
N VAL A 234 4.21 4.06 -4.10
CA VAL A 234 3.00 3.64 -4.84
C VAL A 234 2.34 2.44 -4.17
N ILE A 235 3.11 1.37 -3.86
CA ILE A 235 2.53 0.17 -3.28
C ILE A 235 1.98 0.41 -1.86
N THR A 236 2.66 1.23 -1.05
CA THR A 236 2.18 1.60 0.29
C THR A 236 0.92 2.44 0.21
N THR A 237 0.84 3.35 -0.76
CA THR A 237 -0.37 4.15 -1.02
C THR A 237 -1.54 3.25 -1.38
N ILE A 238 -1.38 2.32 -2.33
CA ILE A 238 -2.43 1.36 -2.73
C ILE A 238 -2.90 0.55 -1.52
N ASN A 239 -1.97 -0.01 -0.74
CA ASN A 239 -2.29 -0.81 0.44
C ASN A 239 -3.03 -0.01 1.52
N SER A 240 -2.65 1.26 1.73
CA SER A 240 -3.30 2.15 2.69
C SER A 240 -4.73 2.50 2.29
N PHE A 241 -5.01 2.72 1.00
CA PHE A 241 -6.37 2.90 0.50
C PHE A 241 -7.24 1.65 0.66
N GLN A 242 -6.64 0.48 0.56
CA GLN A 242 -7.33 -0.82 0.69
C GLN A 242 -7.39 -1.33 2.13
N CYS A 243 -7.19 -0.46 3.14
CA CYS A 243 -7.28 -0.82 4.55
C CYS A 243 -8.72 -1.25 4.90
N PHE A 244 -8.96 -2.57 4.92
CA PHE A 244 -10.24 -3.20 5.21
C PHE A 244 -10.17 -4.10 6.45
N ALA A 245 -9.25 -5.07 6.44
CA ALA A 245 -9.22 -6.15 7.44
C ALA A 245 -9.06 -5.62 8.87
N LEU A 246 -8.20 -4.61 9.08
CA LEU A 246 -8.00 -3.98 10.39
C LEU A 246 -9.29 -3.30 10.88
N ILE A 247 -9.98 -2.56 10.01
CA ILE A 247 -11.25 -1.91 10.35
C ILE A 247 -12.31 -2.95 10.71
N GLN A 248 -12.51 -3.95 9.84
CA GLN A 248 -13.51 -4.99 10.04
C GLN A 248 -13.28 -5.77 11.35
N LEU A 249 -12.03 -6.10 11.67
CA LEU A 249 -11.71 -6.97 12.82
C LEU A 249 -11.58 -6.20 14.13
N LEU A 250 -11.13 -4.94 14.13
CA LEU A 250 -10.92 -4.15 15.35
C LEU A 250 -12.16 -3.44 15.82
N THR A 251 -12.79 -2.66 14.94
CA THR A 251 -13.83 -1.68 15.28
C THR A 251 -15.14 -1.89 14.54
N SER A 252 -15.13 -2.63 13.41
CA SER A 252 -16.28 -2.75 12.50
C SER A 252 -16.83 -1.36 12.11
N GLY A 253 -15.94 -0.39 11.86
CA GLY A 253 -16.28 0.99 11.50
C GLY A 253 -16.59 1.92 12.68
N GLY A 254 -16.80 1.37 13.89
CA GLY A 254 -17.15 2.12 15.10
C GLY A 254 -15.98 2.83 15.78
N PRO A 255 -16.28 3.56 16.84
CA PRO A 255 -17.61 3.99 17.25
C PRO A 255 -18.17 5.06 16.30
N ASN A 256 -19.47 4.99 16.03
CA ASN A 256 -20.22 6.03 15.29
C ASN A 256 -19.58 6.41 13.92
N HIS A 257 -19.21 5.42 13.10
CA HIS A 257 -18.55 5.59 11.79
C HIS A 257 -17.19 6.32 11.83
N SER A 258 -16.58 6.50 13.00
CA SER A 258 -15.34 7.27 13.14
C SER A 258 -14.09 6.56 12.56
N THR A 259 -14.18 5.28 12.29
CA THR A 259 -13.09 4.49 11.72
C THR A 259 -13.44 3.89 10.35
N ASP A 260 -14.60 4.21 9.80
CA ASP A 260 -14.95 3.75 8.45
C ASP A 260 -13.90 4.22 7.45
N THR A 261 -13.45 3.29 6.63
CA THR A 261 -12.70 3.57 5.41
C THR A 261 -13.59 3.33 4.19
N ILE A 262 -13.23 3.91 3.04
CA ILE A 262 -14.00 3.68 1.81
C ILE A 262 -14.11 2.18 1.53
N MET A 263 -13.03 1.43 1.68
CA MET A 263 -13.01 -0.01 1.42
C MET A 263 -13.92 -0.78 2.37
N TYR A 264 -13.95 -0.40 3.65
CA TYR A 264 -14.88 -0.99 4.62
C TYR A 264 -16.33 -0.62 4.31
N TYR A 265 -16.60 0.63 3.94
CA TYR A 265 -17.95 1.10 3.63
C TYR A 265 -18.50 0.48 2.33
N ILE A 266 -17.64 0.23 1.33
CA ILE A 266 -17.98 -0.58 0.15
C ILE A 266 -18.48 -1.97 0.57
N TYR A 267 -17.69 -2.65 1.40
CA TYR A 267 -18.05 -3.97 1.91
C TYR A 267 -19.37 -3.94 2.67
N TYR A 268 -19.53 -3.01 3.60
CA TYR A 268 -20.74 -2.88 4.41
C TYR A 268 -21.97 -2.64 3.53
N THR A 269 -21.87 -1.73 2.57
CA THR A 269 -22.97 -1.38 1.66
C THR A 269 -23.32 -2.52 0.72
N ALA A 270 -22.33 -3.17 0.12
CA ALA A 270 -22.57 -4.23 -0.85
C ALA A 270 -23.03 -5.54 -0.18
N PHE A 271 -22.39 -5.95 0.94
CA PHE A 271 -22.59 -7.29 1.51
C PHE A 271 -23.44 -7.32 2.78
N LYS A 272 -23.66 -6.18 3.45
CA LYS A 272 -24.54 -6.10 4.62
C LYS A 272 -25.88 -5.41 4.30
N LEU A 273 -25.85 -4.38 3.46
CA LEU A 273 -27.03 -3.66 3.02
C LEU A 273 -27.57 -4.15 1.66
N TYR A 274 -26.82 -5.01 0.97
CA TYR A 274 -27.17 -5.59 -0.34
C TYR A 274 -27.47 -4.54 -1.43
N ARG A 275 -26.79 -3.37 -1.36
CA ARG A 275 -26.88 -2.29 -2.33
C ARG A 275 -25.68 -2.33 -3.26
N TYR A 276 -25.71 -3.25 -4.23
CA TYR A 276 -24.56 -3.55 -5.08
C TYR A 276 -24.20 -2.39 -6.01
N GLY A 277 -25.17 -1.75 -6.66
CA GLY A 277 -24.92 -0.63 -7.55
C GLY A 277 -24.24 0.56 -6.84
N TYR A 278 -24.72 0.89 -5.64
CA TYR A 278 -24.15 1.95 -4.81
C TYR A 278 -22.73 1.59 -4.31
N GLY A 279 -22.52 0.34 -3.88
CA GLY A 279 -21.21 -0.18 -3.50
C GLY A 279 -20.21 -0.13 -4.65
N ASN A 280 -20.65 -0.50 -5.87
CA ASN A 280 -19.83 -0.45 -7.07
C ASN A 280 -19.47 0.99 -7.47
N ALA A 281 -20.37 1.95 -7.32
CA ALA A 281 -20.06 3.37 -7.56
C ALA A 281 -18.96 3.88 -6.63
N MET A 282 -18.98 3.50 -5.33
CA MET A 282 -17.88 3.79 -4.40
C MET A 282 -16.56 3.12 -4.84
N GLY A 283 -16.63 1.87 -5.30
CA GLY A 283 -15.47 1.14 -5.81
C GLY A 283 -14.82 1.83 -7.01
N VAL A 284 -15.61 2.36 -7.94
CA VAL A 284 -15.14 3.14 -9.09
C VAL A 284 -14.44 4.42 -8.63
N ILE A 285 -15.03 5.17 -7.68
CA ILE A 285 -14.41 6.38 -7.12
C ILE A 285 -13.07 6.03 -6.46
N LEU A 286 -13.03 4.97 -5.66
CA LEU A 286 -11.80 4.51 -5.01
C LEU A 286 -10.71 4.16 -6.04
N ALA A 287 -11.07 3.43 -7.11
CA ALA A 287 -10.14 3.07 -8.17
C ALA A 287 -9.58 4.31 -8.89
N ILE A 288 -10.43 5.29 -9.21
CA ILE A 288 -10.00 6.56 -9.82
C ILE A 288 -9.05 7.32 -8.89
N MET A 289 -9.37 7.40 -7.59
CA MET A 289 -8.52 8.10 -6.62
C MET A 289 -7.13 7.46 -6.52
N ILE A 290 -7.06 6.14 -6.43
CA ILE A 290 -5.79 5.41 -6.39
C ILE A 290 -5.01 5.64 -7.69
N ALA A 291 -5.66 5.54 -8.85
CA ALA A 291 -5.02 5.72 -10.14
C ALA A 291 -4.46 7.14 -10.31
N VAL A 292 -5.22 8.17 -9.94
CA VAL A 292 -4.79 9.58 -10.00
C VAL A 292 -3.60 9.82 -9.09
N LEU A 293 -3.66 9.39 -7.83
CA LEU A 293 -2.57 9.60 -6.88
C LEU A 293 -1.31 8.85 -7.28
N SER A 294 -1.44 7.59 -7.74
CA SER A 294 -0.30 6.82 -8.23
C SER A 294 0.33 7.47 -9.48
N ALA A 295 -0.48 7.99 -10.40
CA ALA A 295 0.02 8.70 -11.57
C ALA A 295 0.75 10.00 -11.19
N VAL A 296 0.24 10.74 -10.20
CA VAL A 296 0.90 11.95 -9.68
C VAL A 296 2.23 11.60 -9.02
N GLN A 297 2.26 10.58 -8.17
CA GLN A 297 3.49 10.09 -7.51
C GLN A 297 4.55 9.71 -8.56
N PHE A 298 4.14 8.95 -9.59
CA PHE A 298 5.04 8.54 -10.67
C PHE A 298 5.60 9.73 -11.45
N LYS A 299 4.74 10.69 -11.82
CA LYS A 299 5.15 11.88 -12.58
C LYS A 299 6.10 12.79 -11.79
N VAL A 300 5.81 13.02 -10.51
CA VAL A 300 6.66 13.88 -9.64
C VAL A 300 8.03 13.27 -9.43
N THR A 301 8.10 11.95 -9.25
CA THR A 301 9.38 11.27 -8.96
C THR A 301 10.24 11.05 -10.21
N GLN A 302 9.66 11.06 -11.43
CA GLN A 302 10.44 10.95 -12.69
C GLN A 302 10.95 12.29 -13.22
N SER A 303 10.47 13.43 -12.69
CA SER A 303 10.85 14.74 -13.18
C SER A 303 12.13 15.28 -12.54
N ASP A 304 12.71 14.58 -11.58
CA ASP A 304 13.98 14.86 -10.93
C ASP A 304 15.04 13.80 -11.33
#